data_3e4dbcb6f036d4b5f4e5f03dc46068a7
#
_entry.id   3e4dbcb6f036d4b5f4e5f03dc46068a7
#
_cell.length_a   1.000
_cell.length_b   1.000
_cell.length_c   1.000
_cell.angle_alpha   90.00
_cell.angle_beta   90.00
_cell.angle_gamma   90.00
#
_symmetry.space_group_name_H-M   'P 1'
#
loop_
_entity.id
_entity.type
_entity.pdbx_description
1 polymer ?
#
loop_
_entity_poly.entity_id
_entity_poly.type
_entity_poly.pdbx_seq_one_letter_code
_entity_poly.pdbx_strand_id
1 'polypeptide(L)'
;MLYYAAPMEGFTDRVWRQTHQKWFGAQGAADRYYAPFISPPENRVLIKKKMAELAPAANPGAPVIPQLLAKDGELAAWMIEQLRALGYTEVNLNLGCPAGTVTAKGKGSGMLRDLAKVDAFLDGVFSRAEGPVSVKTRLAKMIMLSLCAFIWKRRILLIIWKRHAKRMIFTANRR
;
A
#
# COMPACT_ATOMS: atom_id res chain seq x y z
N MET A 1 0.03 -12.39 -17.82
CA MET A 1 0.54 -12.38 -16.44
C MET A 1 0.64 -10.93 -16.01
N LEU A 2 0.17 -10.55 -14.81
CA LEU A 2 0.24 -9.17 -14.34
C LEU A 2 1.55 -8.93 -13.60
N TYR A 3 2.21 -7.81 -13.88
CA TYR A 3 3.47 -7.39 -13.25
C TYR A 3 3.25 -6.12 -12.44
N TYR A 4 3.62 -6.14 -11.16
CA TYR A 4 3.46 -5.00 -10.27
C TYR A 4 4.82 -4.55 -9.74
N ALA A 5 5.15 -3.28 -9.96
CA ALA A 5 6.36 -2.69 -9.42
C ALA A 5 6.18 -2.42 -7.92
N ALA A 6 7.03 -3.06 -7.12
CA ALA A 6 6.98 -2.94 -5.67
C ALA A 6 7.48 -1.57 -5.19
N PRO A 7 6.88 -1.01 -4.12
CA PRO A 7 7.35 0.24 -3.55
C PRO A 7 8.64 0.04 -2.76
N MET A 8 9.64 0.86 -3.04
CA MET A 8 10.90 0.94 -2.28
C MET A 8 11.18 2.40 -1.93
N GLU A 9 11.15 2.71 -0.64
CA GLU A 9 11.43 4.05 -0.14
C GLU A 9 12.83 4.51 -0.57
N GLY A 10 12.94 5.71 -1.11
CA GLY A 10 14.17 6.28 -1.64
C GLY A 10 14.58 5.82 -3.04
N PHE A 11 13.88 4.87 -3.66
CA PHE A 11 14.25 4.32 -4.97
C PHE A 11 13.15 4.44 -6.02
N THR A 12 11.93 4.01 -5.71
CA THR A 12 10.85 3.96 -6.71
C THR A 12 9.97 5.21 -6.65
N ASP A 13 10.61 6.37 -6.64
CA ASP A 13 9.95 7.67 -6.70
C ASP A 13 9.30 7.93 -8.08
N ARG A 14 8.72 9.11 -8.25
CA ARG A 14 8.06 9.50 -9.50
C ARG A 14 9.02 9.51 -10.69
N VAL A 15 10.29 9.91 -10.47
CA VAL A 15 11.30 9.98 -11.56
C VAL A 15 11.60 8.57 -12.04
N TRP A 16 11.81 7.62 -11.12
CA TRP A 16 11.99 6.21 -11.46
C TRP A 16 10.77 5.65 -12.20
N ARG A 17 9.55 5.90 -11.71
CA ARG A 17 8.32 5.39 -12.34
C ARG A 17 8.12 5.93 -13.75
N GLN A 18 8.34 7.23 -13.95
CA GLN A 18 8.27 7.87 -15.28
C GLN A 18 9.32 7.29 -16.23
N THR A 19 10.57 7.16 -15.76
CA THR A 19 11.66 6.60 -16.55
C THR A 19 11.38 5.16 -16.94
N HIS A 20 10.96 4.34 -15.97
CA HIS A 20 10.60 2.95 -16.23
C HIS A 20 9.43 2.83 -17.21
N GLN A 21 8.39 3.62 -17.05
CA GLN A 21 7.25 3.64 -17.96
C GLN A 21 7.66 4.11 -19.37
N LYS A 22 8.51 5.12 -19.47
CA LYS A 22 9.00 5.64 -20.75
C LYS A 22 9.79 4.58 -21.53
N TRP A 23 10.68 3.87 -20.87
CA TRP A 23 11.59 2.93 -21.54
C TRP A 23 11.00 1.53 -21.72
N PHE A 24 10.11 1.09 -20.86
CA PHE A 24 9.56 -0.26 -20.89
C PHE A 24 8.04 -0.32 -21.13
N GLY A 25 7.35 0.83 -21.17
CA GLY A 25 5.90 0.89 -21.30
C GLY A 25 5.36 0.22 -22.56
N ALA A 26 6.01 0.42 -23.69
CA ALA A 26 5.65 -0.19 -24.98
C ALA A 26 5.89 -1.71 -25.03
N GLN A 27 6.74 -2.25 -24.14
CA GLN A 27 7.12 -3.66 -24.10
C GLN A 27 6.48 -4.43 -22.95
N GLY A 28 5.48 -3.84 -22.28
CA GLY A 28 4.83 -4.44 -21.10
C GLY A 28 5.54 -4.09 -19.80
N ALA A 29 5.70 -2.80 -19.53
CA ALA A 29 6.07 -2.29 -18.22
C ALA A 29 5.13 -2.81 -17.12
N ALA A 30 5.32 -2.41 -15.90
CA ALA A 30 4.46 -2.85 -14.81
C ALA A 30 2.99 -2.46 -15.07
N ASP A 31 2.07 -3.41 -14.87
CA ASP A 31 0.62 -3.15 -14.89
C ASP A 31 0.19 -2.19 -13.78
N ARG A 32 1.00 -2.11 -12.69
CA ARG A 32 0.80 -1.20 -11.56
C ARG A 32 2.13 -0.82 -10.92
N TYR A 33 2.22 0.44 -10.51
CA TYR A 33 3.35 0.98 -9.74
C TYR A 33 2.89 1.34 -8.35
N TYR A 34 3.31 0.59 -7.34
CA TYR A 34 3.07 0.99 -5.95
C TYR A 34 4.04 2.08 -5.55
N ALA A 35 3.53 3.25 -5.19
CA ALA A 35 4.38 4.36 -4.75
C ALA A 35 5.03 4.05 -3.38
N PRO A 36 6.21 4.61 -3.10
CA PRO A 36 6.75 4.64 -1.74
C PRO A 36 5.70 5.16 -0.76
N PHE A 37 5.69 4.60 0.44
CA PHE A 37 4.64 4.91 1.39
C PHE A 37 4.67 6.37 1.87
N ILE A 38 3.48 6.91 2.10
CA ILE A 38 3.29 8.13 2.87
C ILE A 38 2.65 7.81 4.21
N SER A 39 3.03 8.55 5.25
CA SER A 39 2.33 8.47 6.54
C SER A 39 1.33 9.61 6.65
N PRO A 40 0.06 9.32 7.00
CA PRO A 40 -0.91 10.37 7.28
C PRO A 40 -0.39 11.28 8.39
N PRO A 41 -0.48 12.61 8.22
CA PRO A 41 -0.11 13.57 9.26
C PRO A 41 -1.18 13.61 10.36
N GLU A 42 -0.76 13.62 11.63
CA GLU A 42 -1.68 13.60 12.78
C GLU A 42 -2.60 14.83 12.84
N ASN A 43 -2.09 15.97 12.39
CA ASN A 43 -2.84 17.23 12.31
C ASN A 43 -3.75 17.34 11.08
N ARG A 44 -3.86 16.29 10.26
CA ARG A 44 -4.64 16.24 9.01
C ARG A 44 -4.30 17.35 8.01
N VAL A 45 -3.07 17.88 8.03
CA VAL A 45 -2.58 18.87 7.05
C VAL A 45 -1.70 18.16 6.03
N LEU A 46 -2.11 18.19 4.76
CA LEU A 46 -1.38 17.53 3.68
C LEU A 46 -0.03 18.18 3.41
N ILE A 47 1.03 17.37 3.35
CA ILE A 47 2.39 17.85 3.06
C ILE A 47 2.52 18.00 1.53
N LYS A 48 2.54 19.23 1.03
CA LYS A 48 2.60 19.56 -0.41
C LYS A 48 3.64 18.73 -1.19
N LYS A 49 4.87 18.61 -0.66
CA LYS A 49 5.94 17.84 -1.31
C LYS A 49 5.58 16.36 -1.50
N LYS A 50 4.94 15.75 -0.50
CA LYS A 50 4.51 14.34 -0.57
C LYS A 50 3.32 14.15 -1.50
N MET A 51 2.41 15.11 -1.53
CA MET A 51 1.27 15.07 -2.45
C MET A 51 1.71 15.32 -3.89
N ALA A 52 2.70 16.17 -4.12
CA ALA A 52 3.30 16.38 -5.45
C ALA A 52 3.91 15.09 -6.03
N GLU A 53 4.47 14.21 -5.19
CA GLU A 53 4.98 12.89 -5.58
C GLU A 53 3.88 11.99 -6.15
N LEU A 54 2.66 12.14 -5.63
CA LEU A 54 1.48 11.36 -6.02
C LEU A 54 0.55 12.11 -6.99
N ALA A 55 0.82 13.37 -7.34
CA ALA A 55 -0.06 14.09 -8.25
C ALA A 55 -0.19 13.32 -9.59
N PRO A 56 -1.41 13.09 -10.11
CA PRO A 56 -1.60 12.38 -11.38
C PRO A 56 -0.80 13.00 -12.52
N ALA A 57 -0.75 14.32 -12.60
CA ALA A 57 0.06 15.05 -13.57
C ALA A 57 1.58 14.81 -13.45
N ALA A 58 2.04 14.41 -12.28
CA ALA A 58 3.44 14.04 -12.02
C ALA A 58 3.75 12.57 -12.33
N ASN A 59 2.78 11.79 -12.78
CA ASN A 59 2.92 10.37 -13.08
C ASN A 59 2.23 10.02 -14.43
N PRO A 60 2.50 10.73 -15.52
CA PRO A 60 1.80 10.54 -16.78
C PRO A 60 2.00 9.11 -17.32
N GLY A 61 0.89 8.45 -17.66
CA GLY A 61 0.90 7.10 -18.22
C GLY A 61 1.26 5.97 -17.26
N ALA A 62 1.73 6.26 -16.06
CA ALA A 62 2.03 5.23 -15.07
C ALA A 62 0.80 4.94 -14.20
N PRO A 63 0.28 3.70 -14.17
CA PRO A 63 -0.85 3.31 -13.32
C PRO A 63 -0.38 3.19 -11.85
N VAL A 64 -0.29 4.34 -11.17
CA VAL A 64 0.24 4.45 -9.80
C VAL A 64 -0.83 4.12 -8.77
N ILE A 65 -0.44 3.33 -7.75
CA ILE A 65 -1.24 3.06 -6.55
C ILE A 65 -0.51 3.67 -5.36
N PRO A 66 -1.10 4.66 -4.68
CA PRO A 66 -0.52 5.23 -3.47
C PRO A 66 -0.51 4.21 -2.34
N GLN A 67 0.55 4.24 -1.52
CA GLN A 67 0.67 3.36 -0.36
C GLN A 67 0.72 4.17 0.92
N LEU A 68 -0.03 3.73 1.95
CA LEU A 68 -0.06 4.32 3.28
C LEU A 68 0.70 3.48 4.30
N LEU A 69 1.46 4.15 5.17
CA LEU A 69 2.07 3.58 6.36
C LEU A 69 1.44 4.23 7.60
N ALA A 70 0.45 3.59 8.17
CA ALA A 70 -0.31 4.09 9.31
C ALA A 70 -0.41 3.03 10.41
N LYS A 71 -0.85 3.45 11.60
CA LYS A 71 -1.26 2.58 12.73
C LYS A 71 -2.63 2.94 13.28
N ASP A 72 -3.14 4.11 12.90
CA ASP A 72 -4.44 4.62 13.25
C ASP A 72 -5.37 4.48 12.05
N GLY A 73 -6.48 3.75 12.24
CA GLY A 73 -7.42 3.41 11.17
C GLY A 73 -8.23 4.60 10.69
N GLU A 74 -8.66 5.49 11.59
CA GLU A 74 -9.43 6.68 11.21
C GLU A 74 -8.57 7.69 10.44
N LEU A 75 -7.32 7.86 10.88
CA LEU A 75 -6.39 8.73 10.19
C LEU A 75 -6.00 8.17 8.82
N ALA A 76 -5.90 6.85 8.70
CA ALA A 76 -5.69 6.18 7.42
C ALA A 76 -6.92 6.37 6.50
N ALA A 77 -8.14 6.20 7.02
CA ALA A 77 -9.37 6.41 6.27
C ALA A 77 -9.46 7.85 5.74
N TRP A 78 -9.21 8.84 6.61
CA TRP A 78 -9.15 10.24 6.18
C TRP A 78 -8.14 10.45 5.03
N MET A 79 -6.95 9.85 5.12
CA MET A 79 -5.95 10.00 4.06
C MET A 79 -6.37 9.30 2.76
N ILE A 80 -7.09 8.18 2.85
CA ILE A 80 -7.68 7.50 1.69
C ILE A 80 -8.67 8.42 0.98
N GLU A 81 -9.54 9.11 1.72
CA GLU A 81 -10.47 10.11 1.16
C GLU A 81 -9.72 11.21 0.40
N GLN A 82 -8.62 11.74 0.97
CA GLN A 82 -7.81 12.76 0.30
C GLN A 82 -7.17 12.24 -1.00
N LEU A 83 -6.70 10.98 -1.01
CA LEU A 83 -6.14 10.36 -2.20
C LEU A 83 -7.22 10.09 -3.27
N ARG A 84 -8.44 9.76 -2.85
CA ARG A 84 -9.57 9.61 -3.76
C ARG A 84 -9.98 10.93 -4.40
N ALA A 85 -9.96 12.01 -3.64
CA ALA A 85 -10.20 13.37 -4.16
C ALA A 85 -9.17 13.76 -5.23
N LEU A 86 -7.96 13.16 -5.22
CA LEU A 86 -6.97 13.31 -6.28
C LEU A 86 -7.22 12.38 -7.49
N GLY A 87 -8.25 11.52 -7.47
CA GLY A 87 -8.60 10.62 -8.56
C GLY A 87 -8.08 9.18 -8.42
N TYR A 88 -7.47 8.81 -7.30
CA TYR A 88 -7.02 7.43 -7.07
C TYR A 88 -8.19 6.50 -6.77
N THR A 89 -8.32 5.42 -7.53
CA THR A 89 -9.38 4.42 -7.37
C THR A 89 -9.01 3.31 -6.38
N GLU A 90 -7.72 3.10 -6.12
CA GLU A 90 -7.21 2.11 -5.16
C GLU A 90 -6.15 2.76 -4.27
N VAL A 91 -6.13 2.36 -2.99
CA VAL A 91 -5.07 2.71 -2.03
C VAL A 91 -4.53 1.45 -1.39
N ASN A 92 -3.21 1.38 -1.19
CA ASN A 92 -2.55 0.23 -0.58
C ASN A 92 -2.11 0.54 0.86
N LEU A 93 -2.29 -0.42 1.76
CA LEU A 93 -1.83 -0.34 3.15
C LEU A 93 -0.53 -1.13 3.32
N ASN A 94 0.48 -0.53 3.95
CA ASN A 94 1.74 -1.18 4.24
C ASN A 94 1.73 -1.84 5.62
N LEU A 95 1.55 -3.16 5.66
CA LEU A 95 1.70 -4.01 6.84
C LEU A 95 2.95 -4.90 6.75
N GLY A 96 3.93 -4.54 5.93
CA GLY A 96 5.07 -5.41 5.64
C GLY A 96 6.45 -4.79 5.84
N CYS A 97 6.57 -3.48 6.00
CA CYS A 97 7.87 -2.82 6.16
C CYS A 97 8.57 -3.27 7.46
N PRO A 98 9.80 -3.85 7.37
CA PRO A 98 10.51 -4.36 8.54
C PRO A 98 11.48 -3.35 9.15
N ALA A 99 11.61 -2.15 8.60
CA ALA A 99 12.56 -1.15 9.09
C ALA A 99 12.35 -0.88 10.58
N GLY A 100 13.44 -0.85 11.36
CA GLY A 100 13.38 -0.66 12.81
C GLY A 100 12.66 0.63 13.21
N THR A 101 12.89 1.72 12.48
CA THR A 101 12.23 3.04 12.67
C THR A 101 10.71 3.00 12.42
N VAL A 102 10.23 2.03 11.65
CA VAL A 102 8.81 1.80 11.35
C VAL A 102 8.19 0.87 12.40
N THR A 103 8.84 -0.26 12.66
CA THR A 103 8.31 -1.30 13.56
C THR A 103 8.32 -0.87 15.02
N ALA A 104 9.29 -0.06 15.45
CA ALA A 104 9.31 0.53 16.79
C ALA A 104 8.09 1.43 17.06
N LYS A 105 7.52 2.02 16.01
CA LYS A 105 6.29 2.83 16.10
C LYS A 105 5.00 2.02 15.97
N GLY A 106 5.07 0.70 15.94
CA GLY A 106 3.92 -0.20 15.73
C GLY A 106 3.32 -0.13 14.33
N LYS A 107 4.08 0.37 13.33
CA LYS A 107 3.67 0.47 11.92
C LYS A 107 4.29 -0.66 11.10
N GLY A 108 3.83 -0.83 9.86
CA GLY A 108 4.36 -1.83 8.94
C GLY A 108 4.29 -3.24 9.54
N SER A 109 5.36 -4.02 9.45
CA SER A 109 5.38 -5.38 10.03
C SER A 109 5.35 -5.39 11.57
N GLY A 110 5.60 -4.27 12.23
CA GLY A 110 5.46 -4.15 13.68
C GLY A 110 4.02 -4.35 14.16
N MET A 111 3.03 -3.97 13.37
CA MET A 111 1.62 -4.19 13.67
C MET A 111 1.24 -5.67 13.67
N LEU A 112 1.90 -6.48 12.84
CA LEU A 112 1.62 -7.92 12.72
C LEU A 112 1.97 -8.74 13.98
N ARG A 113 2.58 -8.14 14.98
CA ARG A 113 2.86 -8.79 16.27
C ARG A 113 1.61 -8.97 17.12
N ASP A 114 0.54 -8.23 16.80
CA ASP A 114 -0.70 -8.19 17.57
C ASP A 114 -1.89 -8.14 16.61
N LEU A 115 -2.58 -9.28 16.48
CA LEU A 115 -3.71 -9.40 15.55
C LEU A 115 -4.90 -8.53 15.96
N ALA A 116 -5.11 -8.29 17.25
CA ALA A 116 -6.18 -7.41 17.70
C ALA A 116 -5.95 -5.97 17.25
N LYS A 117 -4.68 -5.53 17.22
CA LYS A 117 -4.32 -4.21 16.65
C LYS A 117 -4.52 -4.14 15.14
N VAL A 118 -4.20 -5.22 14.42
CA VAL A 118 -4.48 -5.29 12.98
C VAL A 118 -5.97 -5.20 12.72
N ASP A 119 -6.76 -5.93 13.51
CA ASP A 119 -8.22 -5.96 13.41
C ASP A 119 -8.82 -4.57 13.65
N ALA A 120 -8.50 -3.95 14.79
CA ALA A 120 -8.95 -2.60 15.13
C ALA A 120 -8.52 -1.56 14.08
N PHE A 121 -7.29 -1.66 13.56
CA PHE A 121 -6.80 -0.78 12.51
C PHE A 121 -7.62 -0.92 11.23
N LEU A 122 -7.86 -2.15 10.78
CA LEU A 122 -8.62 -2.42 9.57
C LEU A 122 -10.10 -2.06 9.74
N ASP A 123 -10.67 -2.27 10.94
CA ASP A 123 -12.03 -1.80 11.25
C ASP A 123 -12.14 -0.28 11.15
N GLY A 124 -11.19 0.46 11.72
CA GLY A 124 -11.14 1.90 11.60
C GLY A 124 -11.01 2.39 10.15
N VAL A 125 -10.24 1.67 9.32
CA VAL A 125 -10.14 1.98 7.88
C VAL A 125 -11.47 1.72 7.18
N PHE A 126 -12.04 0.52 7.32
CA PHE A 126 -13.20 0.10 6.52
C PHE A 126 -14.54 0.62 7.03
N SER A 127 -14.58 1.19 8.22
CA SER A 127 -15.77 1.90 8.70
C SER A 127 -16.06 3.19 7.93
N ARG A 128 -15.06 3.75 7.25
CA ARG A 128 -15.14 5.05 6.57
C ARG A 128 -14.62 5.06 5.14
N ALA A 129 -13.59 4.23 4.83
CA ALA A 129 -12.98 4.23 3.52
C ALA A 129 -13.88 3.56 2.49
N GLU A 130 -14.27 4.29 1.48
CA GLU A 130 -15.00 3.76 0.34
C GLU A 130 -14.05 3.17 -0.72
N GLY A 131 -14.53 2.17 -1.47
CA GLY A 131 -13.86 1.56 -2.62
C GLY A 131 -12.65 0.67 -2.29
N PRO A 132 -11.88 0.24 -3.31
CA PRO A 132 -10.82 -0.74 -3.17
C PRO A 132 -9.66 -0.31 -2.29
N VAL A 133 -9.37 -1.14 -1.28
CA VAL A 133 -8.17 -1.04 -0.46
C VAL A 133 -7.42 -2.36 -0.54
N SER A 134 -6.14 -2.30 -0.88
CA SER A 134 -5.26 -3.47 -0.89
C SER A 134 -4.27 -3.43 0.27
N VAL A 135 -3.74 -4.58 0.65
CA VAL A 135 -2.77 -4.70 1.73
C VAL A 135 -1.49 -5.34 1.21
N LYS A 136 -0.35 -4.67 1.42
CA LYS A 136 0.98 -5.27 1.23
C LYS A 136 1.49 -5.74 2.59
N THR A 137 1.68 -7.04 2.71
CA THR A 137 2.23 -7.66 3.93
C THR A 137 3.47 -8.48 3.63
N ARG A 138 3.99 -9.16 4.64
CA ARG A 138 5.07 -10.14 4.53
C ARG A 138 4.66 -11.47 5.15
N LEU A 139 5.30 -12.55 4.69
CA LEU A 139 5.18 -13.86 5.32
C LEU A 139 5.84 -13.82 6.69
N ALA A 140 5.04 -13.94 7.74
CA ALA A 140 5.49 -14.18 9.10
C ALA A 140 5.00 -15.57 9.50
N LYS A 141 5.88 -16.37 10.15
CA LYS A 141 5.68 -17.81 10.38
C LYS A 141 4.39 -18.23 11.11
N MET A 142 3.75 -17.35 11.87
CA MET A 142 2.58 -17.69 12.70
C MET A 142 1.30 -16.92 12.41
N ILE A 143 1.39 -15.81 11.71
CA ILE A 143 0.26 -14.86 11.60
C ILE A 143 -0.48 -15.01 10.27
N MET A 144 0.09 -15.72 9.30
CA MET A 144 -0.40 -15.69 7.94
C MET A 144 -1.78 -16.34 7.74
N LEU A 145 -2.06 -17.46 8.41
CA LEU A 145 -3.36 -18.12 8.27
C LEU A 145 -4.49 -17.26 8.83
N SER A 146 -4.29 -16.68 10.01
CA SER A 146 -5.28 -15.80 10.65
C SER A 146 -5.45 -14.50 9.87
N LEU A 147 -4.36 -13.90 9.39
CA LEU A 147 -4.43 -12.70 8.57
C LEU A 147 -5.06 -12.97 7.19
N CYS A 148 -4.78 -14.12 6.57
CA CYS A 148 -5.40 -14.52 5.31
C CYS A 148 -6.91 -14.75 5.49
N ALA A 149 -7.33 -15.43 6.55
CA ALA A 149 -8.75 -15.65 6.85
C ALA A 149 -9.48 -14.31 7.09
N PHE A 150 -8.85 -13.41 7.82
CA PHE A 150 -9.38 -12.09 8.12
C PHE A 150 -9.53 -11.23 6.84
N ILE A 151 -8.48 -11.18 6.03
CA ILE A 151 -8.44 -10.45 4.75
C ILE A 151 -9.46 -11.05 3.77
N TRP A 152 -9.58 -12.37 3.74
CA TRP A 152 -10.57 -13.07 2.93
C TRP A 152 -12.01 -12.68 3.31
N LYS A 153 -12.33 -12.66 4.62
CA LYS A 153 -13.64 -12.26 5.13
C LYS A 153 -14.04 -10.85 4.72
N ARG A 154 -13.08 -9.94 4.55
CA ARG A 154 -13.29 -8.53 4.20
C ARG A 154 -13.08 -8.21 2.71
N ARG A 155 -12.87 -9.22 1.85
CA ARG A 155 -12.63 -9.06 0.41
C ARG A 155 -11.49 -8.09 0.06
N ILE A 156 -10.44 -8.04 0.88
CA ILE A 156 -9.27 -7.21 0.68
C ILE A 156 -8.31 -7.88 -0.30
N LEU A 157 -7.75 -7.13 -1.24
CA LEU A 157 -6.68 -7.61 -2.10
C LEU A 157 -5.38 -7.74 -1.29
N LEU A 158 -4.89 -8.97 -1.11
CA LEU A 158 -3.68 -9.25 -0.36
C LEU A 158 -2.47 -9.31 -1.29
N ILE A 159 -1.45 -8.53 -1.01
CA ILE A 159 -0.16 -8.54 -1.69
C ILE A 159 0.91 -9.04 -0.73
N ILE A 160 1.40 -10.27 -0.94
CA ILE A 160 2.39 -10.89 -0.07
C ILE A 160 3.79 -10.76 -0.68
N TRP A 161 4.72 -10.20 0.10
CA TRP A 161 6.13 -10.15 -0.27
C TRP A 161 6.91 -11.29 0.37
N LYS A 162 7.53 -12.13 -0.45
CA LYS A 162 8.41 -13.22 0.00
C LYS A 162 9.87 -12.79 -0.08
N ARG A 163 10.63 -12.85 1.02
CA ARG A 163 12.01 -12.34 1.13
C ARG A 163 13.00 -12.95 0.11
N HIS A 164 12.73 -14.13 -0.40
CA HIS A 164 13.60 -14.85 -1.31
C HIS A 164 12.93 -15.26 -2.64
N ALA A 165 11.71 -14.84 -2.88
CA ALA A 165 11.04 -15.12 -4.14
C ALA A 165 11.03 -13.87 -5.02
N LYS A 166 11.57 -14.00 -6.23
CA LYS A 166 11.45 -13.00 -7.30
C LYS A 166 10.00 -12.84 -7.81
N ARG A 167 9.01 -13.35 -7.07
CA ARG A 167 7.59 -13.34 -7.44
C ARG A 167 6.74 -12.79 -6.30
N MET A 168 5.89 -11.84 -6.62
CA MET A 168 4.76 -11.47 -5.77
C MET A 168 3.67 -12.54 -5.94
N ILE A 169 3.13 -13.05 -4.82
CA ILE A 169 1.98 -13.94 -4.84
C ILE A 169 0.74 -13.08 -4.64
N PHE A 170 -0.16 -13.14 -5.61
CA PHE A 170 -1.44 -12.45 -5.55
C PHE A 170 -2.52 -13.46 -5.21
N THR A 171 -3.33 -13.14 -4.22
CA THR A 171 -4.66 -13.74 -4.09
C THR A 171 -5.67 -12.63 -4.37
N ALA A 172 -6.17 -12.59 -5.59
CA ALA A 172 -7.34 -11.80 -5.91
C ALA A 172 -8.56 -12.69 -5.69
N ASN A 173 -9.49 -12.25 -4.86
CA ASN A 173 -10.80 -12.87 -4.84
C ASN A 173 -11.55 -12.40 -6.10
N ARG A 174 -11.53 -13.19 -7.17
CA ARG A 174 -12.49 -13.04 -8.27
C ARG A 174 -13.82 -13.61 -7.79
N ARG A 175 -14.88 -12.85 -8.05
CA ARG A 175 -16.22 -13.45 -8.13
C ARG A 175 -16.24 -14.50 -9.22
#